data_4cad9fb7e62f5a2199798357662c6a60
#
_entry.id   4cad9fb7e62f5a2199798357662c6a60
#
_cell.length_a   1.000
_cell.length_b   1.000
_cell.length_c   1.000
_cell.angle_alpha   90.00
_cell.angle_beta   90.00
_cell.angle_gamma   90.00
#
_symmetry.space_group_name_H-M   'P 1'
#
loop_
_entity.id
_entity.type
_entity.pdbx_description
1 polymer ?
#
loop_
_entity_poly.entity_id
_entity_poly.type
_entity_poly.pdbx_seq_one_letter_code
_entity_poly.pdbx_strand_id
1 'polypeptide(L)'
;MYIERELEAKIKPFLSHREALAITGPRQAGKTTFIGHLQEKLESAGKKVKFITFEKKGDLDLFSNSIEDFKALAQNYDCVIVDEFQYAKDAGRKLKYLYDTTKVKFIVSGSSSLELTFQTGKYMVGRLLDFELSPFSFGEYLSAVEPELGELRAQKMKSADLFEFDPAAGFGDEITRRLSNALEDYIVWGGYPACALSKTDLEKQKILEGIVEKYLLQDIKDLLGLATGDELMKIARFLALQIGNLVNFSELSDISGLAHREVLKHINILEKTFILNLIRPFFANRRTELVKNPKSYFVDLGVRNFLASDFRRLEERNDAGAVMENYARNMLAAKELKLNYWRTKSKAEVDFVAEFSGNVYPIEVKYGSKKIIGKSYYSFLERFNPKSGVIFTRDYSGQETIDKTKVKFIPLCYF
;
A
#
# COMPACT_ATOMS: atom_id res chain seq x y z
N MET A 1 22.62 4.90 -2.92
CA MET A 1 22.31 3.65 -3.63
C MET A 1 20.81 3.63 -3.90
N TYR A 2 20.38 3.42 -5.14
CA TYR A 2 18.96 3.28 -5.48
C TYR A 2 18.53 1.83 -5.25
N ILE A 3 17.37 1.64 -4.64
CA ILE A 3 16.73 0.33 -4.49
C ILE A 3 15.66 0.23 -5.57
N GLU A 4 15.78 -0.77 -6.43
CA GLU A 4 14.83 -0.98 -7.53
C GLU A 4 13.41 -1.23 -6.97
N ARG A 5 12.42 -0.52 -7.52
CA ARG A 5 11.04 -0.61 -7.04
C ARG A 5 10.23 -1.56 -7.90
N GLU A 6 9.43 -2.41 -7.27
CA GLU A 6 8.51 -3.32 -7.98
C GLU A 6 7.56 -2.57 -8.92
N LEU A 7 7.23 -1.34 -8.60
CA LEU A 7 6.41 -0.45 -9.43
C LEU A 7 7.03 -0.18 -10.80
N GLU A 8 8.36 -0.23 -10.92
CA GLU A 8 9.05 0.03 -12.18
C GLU A 8 8.65 -0.96 -13.27
N ALA A 9 8.55 -2.25 -12.93
CA ALA A 9 8.11 -3.28 -13.87
C ALA A 9 6.67 -3.03 -14.36
N LYS A 10 5.80 -2.52 -13.48
CA LYS A 10 4.41 -2.18 -13.81
C LYS A 10 4.29 -0.94 -14.70
N ILE A 11 5.14 0.05 -14.51
CA ILE A 11 5.12 1.31 -15.29
C ILE A 11 5.77 1.14 -16.66
N LYS A 12 6.80 0.31 -16.77
CA LYS A 12 7.63 0.14 -17.98
C LYS A 12 6.82 0.01 -19.29
N PRO A 13 5.75 -0.80 -19.38
CA PRO A 13 4.94 -0.90 -20.59
C PRO A 13 4.30 0.43 -21.02
N PHE A 14 3.98 1.30 -20.06
CA PHE A 14 3.24 2.54 -20.27
C PHE A 14 4.13 3.76 -20.54
N LEU A 15 5.45 3.64 -20.42
CA LEU A 15 6.37 4.76 -20.70
C LEU A 15 6.31 5.21 -22.16
N SER A 16 6.03 4.30 -23.10
CA SER A 16 5.86 4.59 -24.52
C SER A 16 4.43 4.96 -24.91
N HIS A 17 3.46 4.77 -24.03
CA HIS A 17 2.07 5.10 -24.27
C HIS A 17 1.85 6.61 -24.22
N ARG A 18 0.77 7.06 -24.88
CA ARG A 18 0.43 8.48 -24.93
C ARG A 18 -0.06 9.04 -23.61
N GLU A 19 -0.77 8.23 -22.82
CA GLU A 19 -1.37 8.64 -21.56
C GLU A 19 -0.32 9.22 -20.62
N ALA A 20 -0.67 10.29 -19.92
CA ALA A 20 0.14 10.79 -18.83
C ALA A 20 0.19 9.78 -17.67
N LEU A 21 1.30 9.75 -16.95
CA LEU A 21 1.43 8.89 -15.77
C LEU A 21 1.40 9.74 -14.50
N ALA A 22 0.62 9.34 -13.52
CA ALA A 22 0.65 9.90 -12.17
C ALA A 22 1.28 8.90 -11.20
N ILE A 23 2.31 9.34 -10.48
CA ILE A 23 2.97 8.58 -9.43
C ILE A 23 2.50 9.16 -8.10
N THR A 24 1.54 8.49 -7.49
CA THR A 24 0.96 8.87 -6.20
C THR A 24 1.56 8.03 -5.07
N GLY A 25 1.31 8.40 -3.84
CA GLY A 25 1.75 7.62 -2.67
C GLY A 25 2.09 8.51 -1.48
N PRO A 26 2.29 7.92 -0.30
CA PRO A 26 2.54 8.69 0.92
C PRO A 26 3.82 9.52 0.81
N ARG A 27 3.91 10.59 1.60
CA ARG A 27 5.16 11.37 1.73
C ARG A 27 6.27 10.45 2.21
N GLN A 28 7.50 10.75 1.79
CA GLN A 28 8.71 9.98 2.14
C GLN A 28 8.73 8.51 1.66
N ALA A 29 7.78 8.06 0.84
CA ALA A 29 7.83 6.75 0.19
C ALA A 29 8.91 6.63 -0.91
N GLY A 30 9.59 7.74 -1.25
CA GLY A 30 10.67 7.77 -2.23
C GLY A 30 10.24 8.17 -3.65
N LYS A 31 9.10 8.86 -3.82
CA LYS A 31 8.58 9.28 -5.14
C LYS A 31 9.58 10.10 -5.94
N THR A 32 10.16 11.17 -5.36
CA THR A 32 11.16 12.02 -6.04
C THR A 32 12.38 11.20 -6.47
N THR A 33 12.86 10.27 -5.65
CA THR A 33 13.95 9.36 -5.99
C THR A 33 13.59 8.43 -7.14
N PHE A 34 12.37 7.87 -7.10
CA PHE A 34 11.86 6.98 -8.14
C PHE A 34 11.72 7.69 -9.50
N ILE A 35 11.10 8.88 -9.53
CA ILE A 35 10.96 9.63 -10.79
C ILE A 35 12.29 10.16 -11.31
N GLY A 36 13.24 10.49 -10.43
CA GLY A 36 14.63 10.82 -10.83
C GLY A 36 15.30 9.63 -11.52
N HIS A 37 15.11 8.41 -11.00
CA HIS A 37 15.60 7.20 -11.64
C HIS A 37 14.92 6.91 -12.99
N LEU A 38 13.61 7.16 -13.10
CA LEU A 38 12.90 7.08 -14.38
C LEU A 38 13.45 8.10 -15.38
N GLN A 39 13.79 9.32 -14.95
CA GLN A 39 14.46 10.31 -15.79
C GLN A 39 15.76 9.75 -16.36
N GLU A 40 16.68 9.28 -15.50
CA GLU A 40 17.97 8.70 -15.91
C GLU A 40 17.79 7.56 -16.93
N LYS A 41 16.82 6.69 -16.74
CA LYS A 41 16.51 5.61 -17.68
C LYS A 41 15.98 6.10 -19.02
N LEU A 42 15.10 7.09 -19.02
CA LEU A 42 14.59 7.69 -20.26
C LEU A 42 15.70 8.42 -21.04
N GLU A 43 16.55 9.16 -20.34
CA GLU A 43 17.72 9.85 -20.94
C GLU A 43 18.72 8.83 -21.50
N SER A 44 19.01 7.75 -20.79
CA SER A 44 19.86 6.65 -21.26
C SER A 44 19.29 5.94 -22.50
N ALA A 45 17.96 5.97 -22.66
CA ALA A 45 17.27 5.49 -23.86
C ALA A 45 17.21 6.54 -24.99
N GLY A 46 17.94 7.66 -24.88
CA GLY A 46 18.06 8.70 -25.89
C GLY A 46 16.90 9.70 -25.93
N LYS A 47 16.03 9.72 -24.88
CA LYS A 47 14.94 10.69 -24.80
C LYS A 47 15.43 12.00 -24.18
N LYS A 48 14.92 13.12 -24.70
CA LYS A 48 15.11 14.43 -24.07
C LYS A 48 14.09 14.58 -22.95
N VAL A 49 14.56 14.63 -21.69
CA VAL A 49 13.68 14.73 -20.51
C VAL A 49 13.85 16.07 -19.83
N LYS A 50 12.75 16.69 -19.40
CA LYS A 50 12.76 17.88 -18.54
C LYS A 50 12.19 17.51 -17.17
N PHE A 51 12.97 17.68 -16.13
CA PHE A 51 12.51 17.57 -14.75
C PHE A 51 12.17 18.97 -14.20
N ILE A 52 10.99 19.09 -13.60
CA ILE A 52 10.43 20.31 -13.02
C ILE A 52 9.89 19.94 -11.64
N THR A 53 9.99 20.83 -10.66
CA THR A 53 9.34 20.66 -9.36
C THR A 53 8.55 21.91 -8.99
N PHE A 54 7.30 21.72 -8.60
CA PHE A 54 6.45 22.83 -8.18
C PHE A 54 6.73 23.33 -6.75
N GLU A 55 7.72 22.76 -6.05
CA GLU A 55 8.31 23.40 -4.88
C GLU A 55 9.07 24.68 -5.27
N LYS A 56 9.59 24.74 -6.50
CA LYS A 56 10.24 25.95 -7.04
C LYS A 56 9.17 26.91 -7.55
N LYS A 57 9.10 28.09 -6.92
CA LYS A 57 8.12 29.12 -7.26
C LYS A 57 8.14 29.50 -8.74
N GLY A 58 9.32 29.62 -9.37
CA GLY A 58 9.43 29.98 -10.78
C GLY A 58 8.80 28.96 -11.73
N ASP A 59 9.01 27.65 -11.45
CA ASP A 59 8.42 26.57 -12.24
C ASP A 59 6.89 26.51 -12.04
N LEU A 60 6.44 26.70 -10.80
CA LEU A 60 5.03 26.77 -10.47
C LEU A 60 4.34 27.99 -11.12
N ASP A 61 4.95 29.16 -11.08
CA ASP A 61 4.42 30.40 -11.68
C ASP A 61 4.33 30.27 -13.21
N LEU A 62 5.34 29.69 -13.86
CA LEU A 62 5.31 29.44 -15.30
C LEU A 62 4.11 28.56 -15.69
N PHE A 63 3.91 27.44 -14.98
CA PHE A 63 2.76 26.56 -15.22
C PHE A 63 1.42 27.22 -14.87
N SER A 64 1.40 28.02 -13.79
CA SER A 64 0.16 28.57 -13.25
C SER A 64 -0.33 29.80 -14.01
N ASN A 65 0.58 30.68 -14.44
CA ASN A 65 0.25 31.99 -14.97
C ASN A 65 0.51 32.10 -16.48
N SER A 66 1.38 31.25 -17.04
CA SER A 66 1.82 31.33 -18.45
C SER A 66 1.82 29.94 -19.10
N ILE A 67 0.65 29.32 -19.20
CA ILE A 67 0.52 27.94 -19.70
C ILE A 67 1.01 27.77 -21.14
N GLU A 68 0.92 28.83 -21.99
CA GLU A 68 1.46 28.80 -23.35
C GLU A 68 2.99 28.79 -23.36
N ASP A 69 3.64 29.56 -22.47
CA ASP A 69 5.09 29.54 -22.34
C ASP A 69 5.57 28.20 -21.80
N PHE A 70 4.82 27.64 -20.84
CA PHE A 70 5.09 26.27 -20.35
C PHE A 70 4.95 25.24 -21.48
N LYS A 71 3.93 25.36 -22.33
CA LYS A 71 3.73 24.51 -23.49
C LYS A 71 4.89 24.64 -24.50
N ALA A 72 5.31 25.87 -24.80
CA ALA A 72 6.45 26.12 -25.69
C ALA A 72 7.74 25.49 -25.13
N LEU A 73 7.97 25.61 -23.82
CA LEU A 73 9.07 24.94 -23.12
C LEU A 73 8.96 23.41 -23.27
N ALA A 74 7.79 22.84 -22.94
CA ALA A 74 7.57 21.40 -22.93
C ALA A 74 7.79 20.76 -24.32
N GLN A 75 7.40 21.44 -25.40
CA GLN A 75 7.55 20.94 -26.77
C GLN A 75 9.00 20.71 -27.22
N ASN A 76 9.99 21.21 -26.50
CA ASN A 76 11.41 20.95 -26.77
C ASN A 76 11.90 19.59 -26.22
N TYR A 77 11.01 18.84 -25.53
CA TYR A 77 11.34 17.60 -24.85
C TYR A 77 10.40 16.46 -25.28
N ASP A 78 10.89 15.22 -25.22
CA ASP A 78 10.07 14.02 -25.43
C ASP A 78 9.21 13.74 -24.22
N CYS A 79 9.74 14.04 -23.02
CA CYS A 79 9.06 13.81 -21.75
C CYS A 79 9.28 14.99 -20.79
N VAL A 80 8.21 15.38 -20.11
CA VAL A 80 8.27 16.34 -19.00
C VAL A 80 7.82 15.64 -17.72
N ILE A 81 8.69 15.62 -16.72
CA ILE A 81 8.43 15.10 -15.39
C ILE A 81 8.15 16.28 -14.47
N VAL A 82 7.03 16.26 -13.77
CA VAL A 82 6.65 17.31 -12.82
C VAL A 82 6.45 16.71 -11.43
N ASP A 83 7.35 17.04 -10.51
CA ASP A 83 7.25 16.64 -9.11
C ASP A 83 6.41 17.64 -8.30
N GLU A 84 5.77 17.14 -7.22
CA GLU A 84 4.90 17.89 -6.31
C GLU A 84 3.77 18.66 -7.04
N PHE A 85 3.16 17.98 -8.00
CA PHE A 85 2.15 18.54 -8.89
C PHE A 85 0.92 19.13 -8.18
N GLN A 86 0.64 18.70 -6.93
CA GLN A 86 -0.47 19.19 -6.12
C GLN A 86 -0.37 20.67 -5.72
N TYR A 87 0.80 21.30 -5.84
CA TYR A 87 0.93 22.71 -5.54
C TYR A 87 0.29 23.63 -6.61
N ALA A 88 0.03 23.11 -7.81
CA ALA A 88 -0.59 23.90 -8.87
C ALA A 88 -2.10 23.91 -8.77
N LYS A 89 -2.69 25.11 -8.79
CA LYS A 89 -4.14 25.29 -8.92
C LYS A 89 -4.62 24.95 -10.33
N ASP A 90 -5.83 24.37 -10.43
CA ASP A 90 -6.43 23.91 -11.71
C ASP A 90 -5.52 22.98 -12.54
N ALA A 91 -4.63 22.27 -11.86
CA ALA A 91 -3.57 21.47 -12.46
C ALA A 91 -4.09 20.48 -13.50
N GLY A 92 -5.18 19.78 -13.21
CA GLY A 92 -5.74 18.81 -14.13
C GLY A 92 -6.29 19.40 -15.43
N ARG A 93 -6.93 20.59 -15.38
CA ARG A 93 -7.42 21.27 -16.58
C ARG A 93 -6.25 21.71 -17.46
N LYS A 94 -5.18 22.19 -16.85
CA LYS A 94 -3.95 22.60 -17.54
C LYS A 94 -3.21 21.41 -18.12
N LEU A 95 -3.07 20.34 -17.37
CA LEU A 95 -2.46 19.09 -17.85
C LEU A 95 -3.24 18.51 -19.03
N LYS A 96 -4.59 18.53 -18.96
CA LYS A 96 -5.43 18.13 -20.08
C LYS A 96 -5.15 18.98 -21.32
N TYR A 97 -5.08 20.31 -21.16
CA TYR A 97 -4.78 21.21 -22.26
C TYR A 97 -3.42 20.86 -22.91
N LEU A 98 -2.38 20.68 -22.12
CA LEU A 98 -1.05 20.27 -22.60
C LEU A 98 -1.10 18.91 -23.31
N TYR A 99 -1.79 17.93 -22.71
CA TYR A 99 -1.98 16.62 -23.31
C TYR A 99 -2.67 16.69 -24.66
N ASP A 100 -3.79 17.43 -24.76
CA ASP A 100 -4.59 17.52 -26.00
C ASP A 100 -3.86 18.32 -27.09
N THR A 101 -2.96 19.26 -26.76
CA THR A 101 -2.30 20.18 -27.70
C THR A 101 -0.83 19.87 -27.99
N THR A 102 -0.22 18.89 -27.33
CA THR A 102 1.18 18.48 -27.56
C THR A 102 1.29 16.98 -27.76
N LYS A 103 2.46 16.50 -28.19
CA LYS A 103 2.80 15.07 -28.24
C LYS A 103 3.75 14.67 -27.11
N VAL A 104 4.00 15.56 -26.17
CA VAL A 104 4.92 15.39 -25.06
C VAL A 104 4.36 14.34 -24.08
N LYS A 105 5.18 13.43 -23.62
CA LYS A 105 4.86 12.52 -22.50
C LYS A 105 4.92 13.30 -21.19
N PHE A 106 3.88 13.22 -20.38
CA PHE A 106 3.87 13.79 -19.03
C PHE A 106 3.92 12.70 -17.98
N ILE A 107 4.82 12.85 -17.00
CA ILE A 107 4.88 12.06 -15.78
C ILE A 107 4.75 13.06 -14.64
N VAL A 108 3.72 12.92 -13.82
CA VAL A 108 3.50 13.80 -12.68
C VAL A 108 3.60 13.00 -11.39
N SER A 109 4.15 13.59 -10.34
CA SER A 109 4.16 12.97 -9.02
C SER A 109 3.56 13.90 -7.97
N GLY A 110 3.08 13.30 -6.90
CA GLY A 110 2.58 14.06 -5.78
C GLY A 110 2.20 13.18 -4.59
N SER A 111 2.07 13.83 -3.45
CA SER A 111 1.52 13.18 -2.26
C SER A 111 0.03 12.87 -2.48
N SER A 112 -0.59 12.16 -1.53
CA SER A 112 -2.01 11.78 -1.52
C SER A 112 -3.00 12.90 -1.87
N SER A 113 -2.60 14.15 -1.69
CA SER A 113 -3.36 15.32 -2.12
C SER A 113 -3.59 15.39 -3.62
N LEU A 114 -2.82 14.65 -4.43
CA LEU A 114 -3.05 14.58 -5.86
C LEU A 114 -4.48 14.14 -6.17
N GLU A 115 -4.98 13.13 -5.49
CA GLU A 115 -6.35 12.65 -5.67
C GLU A 115 -7.39 13.60 -5.09
N LEU A 116 -7.05 14.29 -3.99
CA LEU A 116 -7.92 15.28 -3.34
C LEU A 116 -7.97 16.62 -4.11
N THR A 117 -6.85 17.05 -4.68
CA THR A 117 -6.75 18.29 -5.48
C THR A 117 -7.13 18.06 -6.95
N PHE A 118 -6.92 16.86 -7.42
CA PHE A 118 -7.43 16.42 -8.70
C PHE A 118 -8.94 16.16 -8.61
N GLN A 119 -9.72 17.07 -8.28
CA GLN A 119 -11.08 17.06 -8.85
C GLN A 119 -11.03 16.73 -10.36
N THR A 120 -9.96 16.15 -10.79
CA THR A 120 -9.40 15.85 -12.09
C THR A 120 -9.89 14.56 -12.68
N GLY A 121 -10.45 13.64 -11.93
CA GLY A 121 -11.19 12.55 -12.55
C GLY A 121 -12.14 13.09 -13.64
N LYS A 122 -12.56 14.34 -13.48
CA LYS A 122 -13.40 15.05 -14.42
C LYS A 122 -12.67 15.50 -15.70
N TYR A 123 -11.37 15.81 -15.64
CA TYR A 123 -10.63 16.39 -16.78
C TYR A 123 -9.71 15.41 -17.50
N MET A 124 -9.14 14.43 -16.80
CA MET A 124 -8.12 13.51 -17.32
C MET A 124 -8.61 12.08 -17.55
N VAL A 125 -9.94 11.84 -17.53
CA VAL A 125 -10.53 10.51 -17.82
C VAL A 125 -10.01 9.97 -19.14
N GLY A 126 -9.42 8.76 -19.12
CA GLY A 126 -8.85 8.11 -20.30
C GLY A 126 -7.54 8.72 -20.81
N ARG A 127 -6.93 9.66 -20.06
CA ARG A 127 -5.69 10.36 -20.44
C ARG A 127 -4.58 10.24 -19.38
N LEU A 128 -4.91 9.77 -18.19
CA LEU A 128 -4.00 9.62 -17.05
C LEU A 128 -4.10 8.19 -16.53
N LEU A 129 -2.95 7.59 -16.29
CA LEU A 129 -2.82 6.29 -15.63
C LEU A 129 -2.17 6.53 -14.28
N ASP A 130 -2.85 6.10 -13.22
CA ASP A 130 -2.40 6.27 -11.85
C ASP A 130 -1.62 5.04 -11.38
N PHE A 131 -0.47 5.30 -10.75
CA PHE A 131 0.40 4.30 -10.15
C PHE A 131 0.74 4.70 -8.72
N GLU A 132 0.52 3.81 -7.78
CA GLU A 132 0.82 4.03 -6.38
C GLU A 132 2.22 3.53 -6.02
N LEU A 133 3.07 4.42 -5.50
CA LEU A 133 4.34 4.08 -4.89
C LEU A 133 4.17 4.03 -3.37
N SER A 134 3.97 2.85 -2.83
CA SER A 134 3.94 2.59 -1.39
C SER A 134 5.34 2.64 -0.77
N PRO A 135 5.51 2.66 0.57
CA PRO A 135 6.77 2.31 1.23
C PRO A 135 7.34 0.99 0.68
N PHE A 136 8.59 0.66 0.97
CA PHE A 136 9.19 -0.57 0.47
C PHE A 136 8.31 -1.78 0.76
N SER A 137 8.11 -2.64 -0.24
CA SER A 137 7.62 -4.00 -0.01
C SER A 137 8.65 -4.81 0.76
N PHE A 138 8.27 -5.96 1.32
CA PHE A 138 9.24 -6.83 1.97
C PHE A 138 10.37 -7.27 1.01
N GLY A 139 10.06 -7.47 -0.27
CA GLY A 139 11.07 -7.77 -1.28
C GLY A 139 12.06 -6.63 -1.50
N GLU A 140 11.58 -5.39 -1.61
CA GLU A 140 12.39 -4.19 -1.74
C GLU A 140 13.21 -3.93 -0.46
N TYR A 141 12.61 -4.16 0.72
CA TYR A 141 13.31 -4.09 2.02
C TYR A 141 14.48 -5.09 2.09
N LEU A 142 14.25 -6.35 1.74
CA LEU A 142 15.32 -7.37 1.69
C LEU A 142 16.43 -6.96 0.73
N SER A 143 16.10 -6.44 -0.45
CA SER A 143 17.08 -5.96 -1.43
C SER A 143 17.94 -4.81 -0.88
N ALA A 144 17.40 -4.05 0.08
CA ALA A 144 18.11 -2.96 0.75
C ALA A 144 19.00 -3.41 1.91
N VAL A 145 18.53 -4.35 2.74
CA VAL A 145 19.18 -4.71 4.02
C VAL A 145 19.93 -6.05 3.98
N GLU A 146 19.45 -7.03 3.21
CA GLU A 146 20.06 -8.33 3.00
C GLU A 146 20.02 -8.72 1.50
N PRO A 147 20.79 -8.07 0.62
CA PRO A 147 20.68 -8.21 -0.83
C PRO A 147 20.73 -9.66 -1.33
N GLU A 148 21.64 -10.48 -0.78
CA GLU A 148 21.76 -11.89 -1.16
C GLU A 148 20.51 -12.72 -0.84
N LEU A 149 19.92 -12.49 0.33
CA LEU A 149 18.67 -13.14 0.74
C LEU A 149 17.49 -12.65 -0.11
N GLY A 150 17.48 -11.35 -0.42
CA GLY A 150 16.50 -10.72 -1.30
C GLY A 150 16.54 -11.30 -2.71
N GLU A 151 17.72 -11.45 -3.29
CA GLU A 151 17.91 -12.05 -4.61
C GLU A 151 17.49 -13.51 -4.65
N LEU A 152 17.91 -14.31 -3.65
CA LEU A 152 17.53 -15.71 -3.54
C LEU A 152 15.99 -15.87 -3.48
N ARG A 153 15.32 -15.05 -2.66
CA ARG A 153 13.86 -15.03 -2.55
C ARG A 153 13.23 -14.63 -3.89
N ALA A 154 13.69 -13.54 -4.49
CA ALA A 154 13.15 -13.04 -5.74
C ALA A 154 13.26 -14.05 -6.88
N GLN A 155 14.39 -14.70 -7.04
CA GLN A 155 14.59 -15.74 -8.07
C GLN A 155 13.62 -16.92 -7.89
N LYS A 156 13.48 -17.41 -6.65
CA LYS A 156 12.64 -18.57 -6.35
C LYS A 156 11.16 -18.27 -6.47
N MET A 157 10.74 -17.06 -6.09
CA MET A 157 9.33 -16.66 -6.05
C MET A 157 8.86 -15.88 -7.30
N LYS A 158 9.76 -15.62 -8.26
CA LYS A 158 9.49 -14.79 -9.47
C LYS A 158 8.26 -15.21 -10.26
N SER A 159 8.01 -16.51 -10.39
CA SER A 159 6.88 -17.07 -11.15
C SER A 159 5.85 -17.76 -10.26
N ALA A 160 5.96 -17.61 -8.94
CA ALA A 160 5.07 -18.28 -8.00
C ALA A 160 3.70 -17.61 -7.96
N ASP A 161 2.69 -18.27 -8.50
CA ASP A 161 1.29 -17.94 -8.22
C ASP A 161 0.94 -18.43 -6.81
N LEU A 162 0.37 -17.55 -5.99
CA LEU A 162 0.04 -17.87 -4.60
C LEU A 162 -0.88 -19.09 -4.47
N PHE A 163 -1.86 -19.18 -5.36
CA PHE A 163 -2.88 -20.24 -5.29
C PHE A 163 -2.43 -21.54 -5.95
N GLU A 164 -1.41 -21.48 -6.81
CA GLU A 164 -0.81 -22.66 -7.46
C GLU A 164 0.55 -23.07 -6.84
N PHE A 165 1.08 -22.26 -5.92
CA PHE A 165 2.36 -22.54 -5.26
C PHE A 165 2.40 -23.94 -4.62
N ASP A 166 3.45 -24.70 -4.91
CA ASP A 166 3.72 -25.97 -4.23
C ASP A 166 4.52 -25.71 -2.93
N PRO A 167 3.93 -25.94 -1.76
CA PRO A 167 4.65 -25.77 -0.50
C PRO A 167 5.94 -26.58 -0.38
N ALA A 168 6.03 -27.74 -1.05
CA ALA A 168 7.25 -28.56 -1.06
C ALA A 168 8.41 -27.90 -1.84
N ALA A 169 8.10 -26.99 -2.77
CA ALA A 169 9.09 -26.19 -3.49
C ALA A 169 9.60 -24.98 -2.70
N GLY A 170 9.23 -24.83 -1.43
CA GLY A 170 9.66 -23.75 -0.55
C GLY A 170 11.16 -23.71 -0.27
N PHE A 171 11.57 -22.87 0.67
CA PHE A 171 12.97 -22.79 1.14
C PHE A 171 13.23 -23.84 2.22
N GLY A 172 14.51 -24.21 2.41
CA GLY A 172 14.93 -25.00 3.58
C GLY A 172 14.83 -24.19 4.87
N ASP A 173 14.86 -24.91 6.01
CA ASP A 173 14.60 -24.36 7.34
C ASP A 173 15.47 -23.13 7.69
N GLU A 174 16.76 -23.16 7.35
CA GLU A 174 17.68 -22.05 7.66
C GLU A 174 17.32 -20.78 6.89
N ILE A 175 17.01 -20.90 5.61
CA ILE A 175 16.60 -19.73 4.78
C ILE A 175 15.22 -19.24 5.23
N THR A 176 14.29 -20.15 5.52
CA THR A 176 12.97 -19.79 6.07
C THR A 176 13.10 -19.02 7.37
N ARG A 177 13.98 -19.46 8.28
CA ARG A 177 14.26 -18.79 9.56
C ARG A 177 14.84 -17.39 9.34
N ARG A 178 15.82 -17.23 8.44
CA ARG A 178 16.39 -15.91 8.09
C ARG A 178 15.34 -14.97 7.51
N LEU A 179 14.55 -15.46 6.55
CA LEU A 179 13.44 -14.68 5.96
C LEU A 179 12.41 -14.28 7.02
N SER A 180 12.07 -15.17 7.95
CA SER A 180 11.12 -14.89 9.03
C SER A 180 11.65 -13.83 9.99
N ASN A 181 12.94 -13.85 10.33
CA ASN A 181 13.56 -12.83 11.18
C ASN A 181 13.59 -11.45 10.48
N ALA A 182 13.97 -11.43 9.22
CA ALA A 182 13.95 -10.19 8.43
C ALA A 182 12.52 -9.64 8.25
N LEU A 183 11.54 -10.53 8.09
CA LEU A 183 10.13 -10.14 8.06
C LEU A 183 9.67 -9.54 9.38
N GLU A 184 10.11 -10.09 10.51
CA GLU A 184 9.79 -9.53 11.83
C GLU A 184 10.35 -8.12 11.98
N ASP A 185 11.60 -7.88 11.57
CA ASP A 185 12.20 -6.53 11.58
C ASP A 185 11.43 -5.57 10.69
N TYR A 186 11.05 -6.00 9.48
CA TYR A 186 10.21 -5.22 8.57
C TYR A 186 8.83 -4.90 9.18
N ILE A 187 8.20 -5.85 9.85
CA ILE A 187 6.89 -5.65 10.50
C ILE A 187 7.00 -4.67 11.67
N VAL A 188 8.08 -4.73 12.45
CA VAL A 188 8.27 -3.83 13.60
C VAL A 188 8.52 -2.40 13.13
N TRP A 189 9.35 -2.20 12.11
CA TRP A 189 9.84 -0.88 11.71
C TRP A 189 9.20 -0.30 10.45
N GLY A 190 8.47 -1.13 9.69
CA GLY A 190 7.83 -0.72 8.44
C GLY A 190 8.77 -0.64 7.24
N GLY A 191 8.21 -0.21 6.12
CA GLY A 191 8.88 -0.12 4.83
C GLY A 191 9.27 1.29 4.38
N TYR A 192 9.12 2.33 5.20
CA TYR A 192 9.58 3.66 4.80
C TYR A 192 11.09 3.66 4.54
N PRO A 193 11.56 4.11 3.36
CA PRO A 193 12.97 3.97 2.96
C PRO A 193 13.96 4.51 3.99
N ALA A 194 13.71 5.70 4.53
CA ALA A 194 14.58 6.29 5.54
C ALA A 194 14.64 5.44 6.83
N CYS A 195 13.52 4.85 7.24
CA CYS A 195 13.44 3.97 8.40
C CYS A 195 14.14 2.63 8.13
N ALA A 196 13.86 2.00 6.99
CA ALA A 196 14.44 0.71 6.60
C ALA A 196 15.98 0.76 6.48
N LEU A 197 16.53 1.88 6.04
CA LEU A 197 17.98 2.09 5.86
C LEU A 197 18.70 2.58 7.12
N SER A 198 17.97 2.92 8.18
CA SER A 198 18.55 3.37 9.44
C SER A 198 19.13 2.20 10.24
N LYS A 199 20.21 2.48 10.97
CA LYS A 199 20.99 1.44 11.68
C LYS A 199 20.53 1.20 13.11
N THR A 200 19.99 2.22 13.76
CA THR A 200 19.59 2.14 15.18
C THR A 200 18.11 2.31 15.37
N ASP A 201 17.56 1.65 16.39
CA ASP A 201 16.15 1.74 16.73
C ASP A 201 15.73 3.16 17.11
N LEU A 202 16.62 3.92 17.73
CA LEU A 202 16.39 5.33 18.06
C LEU A 202 16.20 6.20 16.80
N GLU A 203 17.05 6.00 15.77
CA GLU A 203 16.91 6.70 14.48
C GLU A 203 15.59 6.32 13.81
N LYS A 204 15.25 5.03 13.78
CA LYS A 204 13.99 4.54 13.20
C LYS A 204 12.77 5.16 13.89
N GLN A 205 12.76 5.21 15.22
CA GLN A 205 11.69 5.84 15.99
C GLN A 205 11.57 7.33 15.66
N LYS A 206 12.69 8.06 15.59
CA LYS A 206 12.69 9.50 15.25
C LYS A 206 12.20 9.77 13.83
N ILE A 207 12.50 8.89 12.88
CA ILE A 207 12.00 8.99 11.51
C ILE A 207 10.49 8.77 11.49
N LEU A 208 10.00 7.72 12.16
CA LEU A 208 8.56 7.44 12.24
C LEU A 208 7.79 8.56 12.95
N GLU A 209 8.35 9.13 14.04
CA GLU A 209 7.83 10.31 14.71
C GLU A 209 7.67 11.46 13.71
N GLY A 210 8.74 11.78 12.96
CA GLY A 210 8.71 12.84 11.96
C GLY A 210 7.71 12.59 10.82
N ILE A 211 7.53 11.33 10.39
CA ILE A 211 6.53 10.95 9.38
C ILE A 211 5.12 11.19 9.94
N VAL A 212 4.83 10.69 11.13
CA VAL A 212 3.49 10.79 11.72
C VAL A 212 3.14 12.25 12.07
N GLU A 213 4.03 12.96 12.76
CA GLU A 213 3.75 14.33 13.21
C GLU A 213 3.66 15.31 12.06
N LYS A 214 4.63 15.30 11.13
CA LYS A 214 4.62 16.22 10.00
C LYS A 214 3.53 15.88 8.99
N TYR A 215 3.34 14.60 8.68
CA TYR A 215 2.40 14.21 7.65
C TYR A 215 0.95 14.20 8.15
N LEU A 216 0.67 13.48 9.24
CA LEU A 216 -0.69 13.41 9.79
C LEU A 216 -1.16 14.72 10.39
N LEU A 217 -0.29 15.40 11.16
CA LEU A 217 -0.73 16.59 11.91
C LEU A 217 -0.65 17.88 11.12
N GLN A 218 0.37 18.08 10.30
CA GLN A 218 0.55 19.33 9.56
C GLN A 218 -0.01 19.26 8.15
N ASP A 219 0.52 18.37 7.32
CA ASP A 219 0.19 18.38 5.90
C ASP A 219 -1.26 18.05 5.61
N ILE A 220 -1.81 17.03 6.29
CA ILE A 220 -3.22 16.65 6.11
C ILE A 220 -4.14 17.73 6.66
N LYS A 221 -3.81 18.30 7.82
CA LYS A 221 -4.55 19.40 8.42
C LYS A 221 -4.60 20.62 7.49
N ASP A 222 -3.43 21.06 7.04
CA ASP A 222 -3.31 22.26 6.19
C ASP A 222 -4.00 22.08 4.85
N LEU A 223 -3.82 20.90 4.26
CA LEU A 223 -4.39 20.56 2.96
C LEU A 223 -5.92 20.57 2.98
N LEU A 224 -6.52 20.11 4.06
CA LEU A 224 -7.97 19.91 4.16
C LEU A 224 -8.67 21.01 4.96
N GLY A 225 -7.91 22.01 5.44
CA GLY A 225 -8.46 23.10 6.25
C GLY A 225 -9.13 22.59 7.54
N LEU A 226 -8.60 21.51 8.14
CA LEU A 226 -9.11 21.00 9.40
C LEU A 226 -8.80 21.98 10.53
N ALA A 227 -9.78 22.20 11.41
CA ALA A 227 -9.62 23.12 12.54
C ALA A 227 -8.52 22.67 13.50
N THR A 228 -8.45 21.35 13.77
CA THR A 228 -7.40 20.72 14.59
C THR A 228 -6.94 19.39 13.98
N GLY A 229 -5.73 18.97 14.33
CA GLY A 229 -5.23 17.62 13.97
C GLY A 229 -5.46 16.58 15.07
N ASP A 230 -5.97 17.00 16.24
CA ASP A 230 -6.04 16.15 17.42
C ASP A 230 -7.07 15.04 17.28
N GLU A 231 -8.22 15.32 16.68
CA GLU A 231 -9.27 14.34 16.43
C GLU A 231 -8.82 13.30 15.41
N LEU A 232 -8.12 13.73 14.36
CA LEU A 232 -7.55 12.83 13.35
C LEU A 232 -6.53 11.89 14.00
N MET A 233 -5.66 12.44 14.86
CA MET A 233 -4.67 11.65 15.59
C MET A 233 -5.31 10.67 16.58
N LYS A 234 -6.35 11.08 17.32
CA LYS A 234 -7.11 10.19 18.22
C LYS A 234 -7.70 9.01 17.44
N ILE A 235 -8.36 9.28 16.30
CA ILE A 235 -8.93 8.26 15.43
C ILE A 235 -7.84 7.32 14.92
N ALA A 236 -6.71 7.85 14.42
CA ALA A 236 -5.61 7.05 13.90
C ALA A 236 -5.00 6.15 14.99
N ARG A 237 -4.75 6.68 16.19
CA ARG A 237 -4.24 5.90 17.34
C ARG A 237 -5.21 4.81 17.79
N PHE A 238 -6.50 5.14 17.86
CA PHE A 238 -7.51 4.14 18.21
C PHE A 238 -7.55 2.99 17.20
N LEU A 239 -7.56 3.31 15.91
CA LEU A 239 -7.53 2.29 14.84
C LEU A 239 -6.23 1.48 14.85
N ALA A 240 -5.10 2.08 15.25
CA ALA A 240 -3.84 1.36 15.43
C ALA A 240 -3.91 0.32 16.55
N LEU A 241 -4.62 0.61 17.63
CA LEU A 241 -4.86 -0.33 18.73
C LEU A 241 -5.89 -1.41 18.38
N GLN A 242 -6.80 -1.11 17.43
CA GLN A 242 -7.88 -1.99 16.98
C GLN A 242 -7.63 -2.60 15.59
N ILE A 243 -6.37 -2.73 15.20
CA ILE A 243 -5.96 -3.26 13.89
C ILE A 243 -6.61 -4.63 13.62
N GLY A 244 -7.10 -4.85 12.39
CA GLY A 244 -7.76 -6.09 11.99
C GLY A 244 -9.18 -6.29 12.53
N ASN A 245 -9.66 -5.40 13.42
CA ASN A 245 -11.02 -5.43 13.94
C ASN A 245 -12.01 -4.66 13.06
N LEU A 246 -13.30 -4.92 13.28
CA LEU A 246 -14.37 -4.14 12.64
C LEU A 246 -14.34 -2.69 13.14
N VAL A 247 -14.38 -1.75 12.22
CA VAL A 247 -14.46 -0.32 12.55
C VAL A 247 -15.81 -0.03 13.20
N ASN A 248 -15.79 0.37 14.47
CA ASN A 248 -16.97 0.80 15.20
C ASN A 248 -17.07 2.34 15.15
N PHE A 249 -17.88 2.86 14.25
CA PHE A 249 -18.00 4.30 14.03
C PHE A 249 -18.62 5.04 15.24
N SER A 250 -19.50 4.39 16.02
CA SER A 250 -20.08 5.01 17.24
C SER A 250 -18.99 5.19 18.31
N GLU A 251 -18.18 4.15 18.53
CA GLU A 251 -17.06 4.22 19.48
C GLU A 251 -16.02 5.27 19.06
N LEU A 252 -15.74 5.39 17.77
CA LEU A 252 -14.88 6.45 17.24
C LEU A 252 -15.48 7.85 17.47
N SER A 253 -16.81 8.01 17.36
CA SER A 253 -17.49 9.27 17.69
C SER A 253 -17.32 9.62 19.16
N ASP A 254 -17.51 8.65 20.05
CA ASP A 254 -17.39 8.85 21.50
C ASP A 254 -15.95 9.23 21.90
N ILE A 255 -14.94 8.56 21.35
CA ILE A 255 -13.52 8.81 21.67
C ILE A 255 -13.02 10.14 21.10
N SER A 256 -13.42 10.47 19.88
CA SER A 256 -12.97 11.70 19.21
C SER A 256 -13.78 12.93 19.58
N GLY A 257 -14.99 12.76 20.10
CA GLY A 257 -15.96 13.85 20.32
C GLY A 257 -16.59 14.39 19.03
N LEU A 258 -16.38 13.69 17.89
CA LEU A 258 -16.89 14.08 16.59
C LEU A 258 -18.25 13.45 16.28
N ALA A 259 -19.09 14.19 15.57
CA ALA A 259 -20.31 13.61 15.01
C ALA A 259 -19.97 12.49 13.99
N HIS A 260 -20.84 11.50 13.89
CA HIS A 260 -20.65 10.33 13.01
C HIS A 260 -20.24 10.69 11.56
N ARG A 261 -20.84 11.74 10.99
CA ARG A 261 -20.47 12.24 9.65
C ARG A 261 -19.05 12.74 9.56
N GLU A 262 -18.55 13.38 10.60
CA GLU A 262 -17.17 13.88 10.64
C GLU A 262 -16.18 12.73 10.84
N VAL A 263 -16.51 11.71 11.65
CA VAL A 263 -15.70 10.47 11.75
C VAL A 263 -15.55 9.81 10.39
N LEU A 264 -16.63 9.67 9.61
CA LEU A 264 -16.57 9.13 8.25
C LEU A 264 -15.63 9.93 7.35
N LYS A 265 -15.64 11.27 7.44
CA LYS A 265 -14.72 12.12 6.69
C LYS A 265 -13.27 11.87 7.10
N HIS A 266 -12.98 11.81 8.41
CA HIS A 266 -11.63 11.57 8.92
C HIS A 266 -11.09 10.21 8.48
N ILE A 267 -11.91 9.17 8.51
CA ILE A 267 -11.53 7.84 8.01
C ILE A 267 -11.24 7.89 6.50
N ASN A 268 -12.11 8.52 5.70
CA ASN A 268 -11.88 8.69 4.27
C ASN A 268 -10.60 9.49 3.98
N ILE A 269 -10.27 10.47 4.82
CA ILE A 269 -9.01 11.20 4.76
C ILE A 269 -7.83 10.25 4.99
N LEU A 270 -7.85 9.45 6.04
CA LEU A 270 -6.80 8.48 6.34
C LEU A 270 -6.61 7.44 5.22
N GLU A 271 -7.69 7.02 4.56
CA GLU A 271 -7.61 6.17 3.37
C GLU A 271 -6.96 6.90 2.18
N LYS A 272 -7.45 8.10 1.86
CA LYS A 272 -6.97 8.88 0.72
C LYS A 272 -5.56 9.42 0.89
N THR A 273 -5.07 9.44 2.11
CA THR A 273 -3.70 9.81 2.44
C THR A 273 -2.78 8.61 2.69
N PHE A 274 -3.18 7.42 2.27
CA PHE A 274 -2.38 6.19 2.37
C PHE A 274 -1.91 5.86 3.80
N ILE A 275 -2.72 6.16 4.79
CA ILE A 275 -2.48 5.73 6.18
C ILE A 275 -3.21 4.43 6.47
N LEU A 276 -4.48 4.35 6.04
CA LEU A 276 -5.34 3.21 6.25
C LEU A 276 -5.82 2.60 4.94
N ASN A 277 -6.20 1.34 5.04
CA ASN A 277 -7.00 0.63 4.06
C ASN A 277 -8.19 -0.02 4.75
N LEU A 278 -9.35 0.04 4.12
CA LEU A 278 -10.56 -0.62 4.61
C LEU A 278 -10.88 -1.86 3.77
N ILE A 279 -11.09 -2.99 4.44
CA ILE A 279 -11.53 -4.23 3.81
C ILE A 279 -13.01 -4.47 4.14
N ARG A 280 -13.84 -4.61 3.13
CA ARG A 280 -15.27 -4.86 3.27
C ARG A 280 -15.57 -6.36 3.39
N PRO A 281 -16.70 -6.75 3.98
CA PRO A 281 -17.03 -8.15 4.08
C PRO A 281 -17.40 -8.77 2.73
N PHE A 282 -17.13 -10.06 2.57
CA PHE A 282 -17.55 -10.86 1.43
C PHE A 282 -19.00 -11.31 1.57
N PHE A 283 -19.86 -10.95 0.64
CA PHE A 283 -21.22 -11.41 0.55
C PHE A 283 -21.58 -11.78 -0.89
N ALA A 284 -22.39 -12.83 -1.06
CA ALA A 284 -22.98 -13.16 -2.37
C ALA A 284 -23.84 -12.00 -2.90
N ASN A 285 -24.46 -11.21 -2.01
CA ASN A 285 -25.17 -9.99 -2.36
C ASN A 285 -24.27 -8.77 -2.09
N ARG A 286 -23.70 -8.20 -3.16
CA ARG A 286 -22.80 -7.04 -3.14
C ARG A 286 -23.38 -5.80 -2.42
N ARG A 287 -24.69 -5.62 -2.40
CA ARG A 287 -25.33 -4.51 -1.66
C ARG A 287 -25.06 -4.62 -0.16
N THR A 288 -25.04 -5.84 0.37
CA THR A 288 -24.77 -6.08 1.80
C THR A 288 -23.31 -5.76 2.16
N GLU A 289 -22.36 -5.93 1.24
CA GLU A 289 -20.96 -5.56 1.43
C GLU A 289 -20.80 -4.06 1.75
N LEU A 290 -21.62 -3.21 1.12
CA LEU A 290 -21.52 -1.75 1.25
C LEU A 290 -22.05 -1.19 2.57
N VAL A 291 -22.97 -1.92 3.23
CA VAL A 291 -23.65 -1.44 4.46
C VAL A 291 -23.02 -1.97 5.75
N LYS A 292 -22.15 -2.97 5.68
CA LYS A 292 -21.52 -3.57 6.87
C LYS A 292 -20.20 -2.90 7.20
N ASN A 293 -19.85 -2.90 8.50
CA ASN A 293 -18.62 -2.30 8.97
C ASN A 293 -17.40 -2.96 8.33
N PRO A 294 -16.46 -2.17 7.82
CA PRO A 294 -15.19 -2.70 7.30
C PRO A 294 -14.24 -3.08 8.45
N LYS A 295 -13.21 -3.87 8.14
CA LYS A 295 -11.99 -3.99 8.94
C LYS A 295 -10.98 -2.93 8.50
N SER A 296 -10.17 -2.43 9.44
CA SER A 296 -9.11 -1.45 9.16
C SER A 296 -7.72 -2.07 9.25
N TYR A 297 -6.85 -1.68 8.30
CA TYR A 297 -5.45 -2.08 8.24
C TYR A 297 -4.60 -0.87 7.87
N PHE A 298 -3.38 -0.82 8.38
CA PHE A 298 -2.42 0.24 8.06
C PHE A 298 -1.64 -0.09 6.79
N VAL A 299 -1.35 0.93 5.99
CA VAL A 299 -0.49 0.80 4.80
C VAL A 299 0.94 0.46 5.19
N ASP A 300 1.42 1.05 6.29
CA ASP A 300 2.75 0.79 6.85
C ASP A 300 2.67 0.39 8.32
N LEU A 301 3.35 -0.71 8.67
CA LEU A 301 3.31 -1.24 10.02
C LEU A 301 4.21 -0.48 11.01
N GLY A 302 5.28 0.15 10.56
CA GLY A 302 6.10 1.04 11.39
C GLY A 302 5.29 2.24 11.87
N VAL A 303 4.53 2.87 10.98
CA VAL A 303 3.59 3.95 11.32
C VAL A 303 2.52 3.46 12.30
N ARG A 304 1.95 2.27 12.06
CA ARG A 304 0.99 1.65 12.98
C ARG A 304 1.60 1.43 14.37
N ASN A 305 2.80 0.88 14.43
CA ASN A 305 3.47 0.57 15.70
C ASN A 305 3.86 1.84 16.45
N PHE A 306 4.24 2.90 15.74
CA PHE A 306 4.47 4.22 16.34
C PHE A 306 3.18 4.78 16.96
N LEU A 307 2.06 4.73 16.24
CA LEU A 307 0.76 5.20 16.75
C LEU A 307 0.28 4.40 17.96
N ALA A 308 0.55 3.09 17.99
CA ALA A 308 0.24 2.20 19.11
C ALA A 308 1.30 2.24 20.23
N SER A 309 2.42 2.93 20.02
CA SER A 309 3.58 2.99 20.93
C SER A 309 4.14 1.60 21.29
N ASP A 310 4.17 0.67 20.32
CA ASP A 310 4.61 -0.72 20.56
C ASP A 310 5.56 -1.21 19.45
N PHE A 311 6.87 -1.22 19.77
CA PHE A 311 7.94 -1.72 18.90
C PHE A 311 8.56 -3.03 19.39
N ARG A 312 7.87 -3.73 20.30
CA ARG A 312 8.33 -5.03 20.79
C ARG A 312 8.31 -6.08 19.69
N ARG A 313 9.10 -7.13 19.88
CA ARG A 313 9.08 -8.30 19.01
C ARG A 313 7.70 -8.99 19.04
N LEU A 314 7.36 -9.67 17.93
CA LEU A 314 6.03 -10.29 17.80
C LEU A 314 5.71 -11.31 18.89
N GLU A 315 6.72 -12.02 19.40
CA GLU A 315 6.56 -13.00 20.48
C GLU A 315 6.17 -12.37 21.83
N GLU A 316 6.48 -11.09 22.02
CA GLU A 316 6.20 -10.32 23.24
C GLU A 316 4.87 -9.57 23.18
N ARG A 317 4.13 -9.67 22.06
CA ARG A 317 2.94 -8.88 21.77
C ARG A 317 1.67 -9.72 21.80
N ASN A 318 0.62 -9.18 22.40
CA ASN A 318 -0.70 -9.81 22.39
C ASN A 318 -1.42 -9.66 21.04
N ASP A 319 -1.05 -8.67 20.23
CA ASP A 319 -1.66 -8.35 18.93
C ASP A 319 -0.87 -8.90 17.73
N ALA A 320 0.13 -9.76 17.96
CA ALA A 320 0.99 -10.33 16.92
C ALA A 320 0.20 -10.93 15.75
N GLY A 321 -0.91 -11.63 16.02
CA GLY A 321 -1.79 -12.19 14.98
C GLY A 321 -2.39 -11.11 14.10
N ALA A 322 -2.91 -10.03 14.67
CA ALA A 322 -3.53 -8.93 13.92
C ALA A 322 -2.48 -8.14 13.10
N VAL A 323 -1.27 -7.98 13.63
CA VAL A 323 -0.16 -7.33 12.90
C VAL A 323 0.28 -8.18 11.71
N MET A 324 0.37 -9.51 11.87
CA MET A 324 0.67 -10.45 10.78
C MET A 324 -0.45 -10.46 9.73
N GLU A 325 -1.72 -10.40 10.17
CA GLU A 325 -2.87 -10.25 9.29
C GLU A 325 -2.78 -8.96 8.47
N ASN A 326 -2.40 -7.84 9.09
CA ASN A 326 -2.18 -6.59 8.37
C ASN A 326 -1.03 -6.70 7.33
N TYR A 327 0.08 -7.33 7.68
CA TYR A 327 1.14 -7.58 6.71
C TYR A 327 0.64 -8.42 5.53
N ALA A 328 -0.05 -9.53 5.81
CA ALA A 328 -0.65 -10.37 4.77
C ALA A 328 -1.58 -9.57 3.86
N ARG A 329 -2.43 -8.70 4.43
CA ARG A 329 -3.27 -7.79 3.64
C ARG A 329 -2.46 -6.93 2.68
N ASN A 330 -1.38 -6.31 3.15
CA ASN A 330 -0.56 -5.42 2.34
C ASN A 330 0.15 -6.18 1.22
N MET A 331 0.71 -7.34 1.52
CA MET A 331 1.34 -8.23 0.56
C MET A 331 0.34 -8.72 -0.52
N LEU A 332 -0.86 -9.14 -0.13
CA LEU A 332 -1.90 -9.59 -1.05
C LEU A 332 -2.41 -8.45 -1.94
N ALA A 333 -2.52 -7.23 -1.41
CA ALA A 333 -2.92 -6.07 -2.19
C ALA A 333 -1.86 -5.67 -3.23
N ALA A 334 -0.57 -5.80 -2.92
CA ALA A 334 0.52 -5.57 -3.88
C ALA A 334 0.44 -6.52 -5.09
N LYS A 335 -0.19 -7.71 -4.93
CA LYS A 335 -0.52 -8.65 -6.00
C LYS A 335 -1.82 -8.32 -6.76
N GLU A 336 -2.42 -7.15 -6.49
CA GLU A 336 -3.65 -6.65 -7.13
C GLU A 336 -4.88 -7.55 -6.93
N LEU A 337 -4.88 -8.33 -5.85
CA LEU A 337 -6.01 -9.17 -5.48
C LEU A 337 -7.12 -8.31 -4.86
N LYS A 338 -8.35 -8.50 -5.34
CA LYS A 338 -9.51 -7.92 -4.67
C LYS A 338 -9.78 -8.72 -3.40
N LEU A 339 -9.62 -8.08 -2.25
CA LEU A 339 -9.76 -8.69 -0.93
C LEU A 339 -11.05 -8.27 -0.24
N ASN A 340 -11.72 -9.23 0.34
CA ASN A 340 -12.81 -9.07 1.28
C ASN A 340 -12.50 -9.93 2.53
N TYR A 341 -13.19 -9.71 3.66
CA TYR A 341 -13.19 -10.65 4.78
C TYR A 341 -14.53 -11.40 4.81
N TRP A 342 -14.56 -12.61 5.35
CA TRP A 342 -15.85 -13.32 5.53
C TRP A 342 -16.18 -13.47 7.01
N ARG A 343 -17.43 -13.14 7.36
CA ARG A 343 -17.91 -13.29 8.73
C ARG A 343 -19.41 -13.64 8.76
N THR A 344 -19.78 -14.59 9.62
CA THR A 344 -21.17 -14.99 9.86
C THR A 344 -21.76 -14.25 11.07
N LYS A 345 -23.09 -14.35 11.24
CA LYS A 345 -23.77 -13.85 12.43
C LYS A 345 -23.32 -14.57 13.71
N SER A 346 -22.94 -15.85 13.60
CA SER A 346 -22.39 -16.67 14.67
C SER A 346 -20.90 -16.45 14.94
N LYS A 347 -20.32 -15.38 14.35
CA LYS A 347 -18.91 -14.96 14.52
C LYS A 347 -17.88 -15.93 13.92
N ALA A 348 -18.26 -16.91 13.09
CA ALA A 348 -17.29 -17.62 12.27
C ALA A 348 -16.66 -16.62 11.27
N GLU A 349 -15.33 -16.62 11.12
CA GLU A 349 -14.59 -15.62 10.35
C GLU A 349 -13.43 -16.25 9.59
N VAL A 350 -13.19 -15.77 8.36
CA VAL A 350 -11.99 -16.01 7.55
C VAL A 350 -11.38 -14.64 7.25
N ASP A 351 -10.08 -14.50 7.48
CA ASP A 351 -9.38 -13.22 7.46
C ASP A 351 -9.51 -12.53 6.12
N PHE A 352 -9.25 -13.26 5.03
CA PHE A 352 -9.41 -12.73 3.68
C PHE A 352 -10.08 -13.74 2.76
N VAL A 353 -10.84 -13.20 1.81
CA VAL A 353 -11.41 -13.90 0.69
C VAL A 353 -10.97 -13.17 -0.57
N ALA A 354 -10.17 -13.82 -1.41
CA ALA A 354 -9.76 -13.28 -2.69
C ALA A 354 -10.67 -13.81 -3.80
N GLU A 355 -11.11 -12.92 -4.70
CA GLU A 355 -11.81 -13.29 -5.92
C GLU A 355 -10.86 -13.17 -7.10
N PHE A 356 -10.60 -14.26 -7.80
CA PHE A 356 -9.73 -14.27 -8.96
C PHE A 356 -10.23 -15.25 -10.01
N SER A 357 -10.34 -14.81 -11.27
CA SER A 357 -10.80 -15.64 -12.40
C SER A 357 -12.10 -16.40 -12.13
N GLY A 358 -13.06 -15.79 -11.44
CA GLY A 358 -14.35 -16.40 -11.12
C GLY A 358 -14.31 -17.44 -10.00
N ASN A 359 -13.17 -17.65 -9.36
CA ASN A 359 -13.02 -18.53 -8.20
C ASN A 359 -12.87 -17.69 -6.92
N VAL A 360 -13.18 -18.34 -5.80
CA VAL A 360 -13.08 -17.75 -4.47
C VAL A 360 -12.00 -18.51 -3.70
N TYR A 361 -11.09 -17.78 -3.07
CA TYR A 361 -9.96 -18.33 -2.34
C TYR A 361 -9.97 -17.83 -0.91
N PRO A 362 -10.26 -18.70 0.09
CA PRO A 362 -10.11 -18.32 1.50
C PRO A 362 -8.64 -18.25 1.88
N ILE A 363 -8.28 -17.21 2.62
CA ILE A 363 -6.92 -16.99 3.12
C ILE A 363 -7.02 -16.69 4.60
N GLU A 364 -6.27 -17.42 5.41
CA GLU A 364 -6.18 -17.28 6.86
C GLU A 364 -4.74 -17.01 7.26
N VAL A 365 -4.52 -16.28 8.34
CA VAL A 365 -3.19 -16.03 8.90
C VAL A 365 -3.11 -16.66 10.28
N LYS A 366 -2.20 -17.64 10.44
CA LYS A 366 -1.95 -18.33 11.72
C LYS A 366 -0.47 -18.15 12.08
N TYR A 367 -0.20 -17.17 12.94
CA TYR A 367 1.16 -16.94 13.42
C TYR A 367 1.60 -18.08 14.36
N GLY A 368 2.09 -19.15 13.77
CA GLY A 368 2.56 -20.34 14.50
C GLY A 368 3.27 -21.32 13.57
N SER A 369 4.03 -22.23 14.18
CA SER A 369 4.82 -23.26 13.49
C SER A 369 4.07 -24.59 13.35
N LYS A 370 2.77 -24.60 13.57
CA LYS A 370 1.95 -25.82 13.53
C LYS A 370 0.87 -25.74 12.47
N LYS A 371 0.54 -26.90 11.91
CA LYS A 371 -0.61 -27.08 11.04
C LYS A 371 -1.91 -26.92 11.87
N ILE A 372 -2.58 -25.79 11.71
CA ILE A 372 -3.85 -25.50 12.39
C ILE A 372 -4.87 -24.99 11.38
N ILE A 373 -6.02 -25.67 11.30
CA ILE A 373 -7.18 -25.23 10.54
C ILE A 373 -8.32 -24.94 11.52
N GLY A 374 -8.79 -23.70 11.53
CA GLY A 374 -9.85 -23.26 12.42
C GLY A 374 -11.25 -23.76 12.00
N LYS A 375 -12.17 -23.91 12.94
CA LYS A 375 -13.57 -24.31 12.66
C LYS A 375 -14.25 -23.36 11.67
N SER A 376 -13.95 -22.08 11.73
CA SER A 376 -14.50 -21.09 10.81
C SER A 376 -14.06 -21.33 9.37
N TYR A 377 -12.81 -21.77 9.19
CA TYR A 377 -12.28 -22.09 7.87
C TYR A 377 -13.02 -23.29 7.26
N TYR A 378 -13.24 -24.36 8.02
CA TYR A 378 -14.06 -25.50 7.60
C TYR A 378 -15.47 -25.06 7.19
N SER A 379 -16.13 -24.19 7.98
CA SER A 379 -17.47 -23.68 7.65
C SER A 379 -17.48 -22.89 6.33
N PHE A 380 -16.37 -22.21 6.01
CA PHE A 380 -16.22 -21.54 4.72
C PHE A 380 -16.08 -22.55 3.59
N LEU A 381 -15.22 -23.58 3.76
CA LEU A 381 -15.02 -24.63 2.75
C LEU A 381 -16.31 -25.37 2.41
N GLU A 382 -17.07 -25.78 3.43
CA GLU A 382 -18.40 -26.41 3.24
C GLU A 382 -19.36 -25.52 2.45
N ARG A 383 -19.36 -24.22 2.74
CA ARG A 383 -20.32 -23.29 2.16
C ARG A 383 -20.03 -22.94 0.72
N PHE A 384 -18.76 -22.75 0.36
CA PHE A 384 -18.35 -22.18 -0.93
C PHE A 384 -17.64 -23.18 -1.85
N ASN A 385 -17.22 -24.33 -1.35
CA ASN A 385 -16.51 -25.36 -2.10
C ASN A 385 -15.36 -24.81 -2.98
N PRO A 386 -14.43 -24.00 -2.42
CA PRO A 386 -13.34 -23.45 -3.20
C PRO A 386 -12.39 -24.57 -3.70
N LYS A 387 -11.75 -24.36 -4.85
CA LYS A 387 -10.74 -25.30 -5.37
C LYS A 387 -9.48 -25.36 -4.52
N SER A 388 -9.06 -24.19 -4.01
CA SER A 388 -7.86 -24.03 -3.23
C SER A 388 -8.06 -22.97 -2.15
N GLY A 389 -7.27 -23.06 -1.07
CA GLY A 389 -7.19 -22.06 -0.03
C GLY A 389 -5.79 -22.00 0.55
N VAL A 390 -5.47 -20.90 1.24
CA VAL A 390 -4.14 -20.65 1.79
C VAL A 390 -4.25 -20.38 3.29
N ILE A 391 -3.35 -20.96 4.06
CA ILE A 391 -3.12 -20.62 5.46
C ILE A 391 -1.67 -20.16 5.58
N PHE A 392 -1.48 -18.88 5.84
CA PHE A 392 -0.16 -18.36 6.11
C PHE A 392 0.29 -18.75 7.52
N THR A 393 1.53 -19.21 7.60
CA THR A 393 2.16 -19.67 8.85
C THR A 393 3.42 -18.87 9.13
N ARG A 394 4.03 -19.05 10.28
CA ARG A 394 5.35 -18.49 10.58
C ARG A 394 6.44 -19.16 9.74
N ASP A 395 6.50 -20.49 9.80
CA ASP A 395 7.59 -21.28 9.23
C ASP A 395 7.17 -22.69 8.77
N TYR A 396 5.93 -23.12 9.04
CA TYR A 396 5.43 -24.42 8.60
C TYR A 396 5.01 -24.37 7.13
N SER A 397 5.51 -25.32 6.34
CA SER A 397 5.16 -25.52 4.92
C SER A 397 4.51 -26.87 4.72
N GLY A 398 3.40 -26.94 3.99
CA GLY A 398 2.70 -28.19 3.73
C GLY A 398 1.39 -28.02 2.96
N GLN A 399 0.75 -29.15 2.68
CA GLN A 399 -0.56 -29.16 1.99
C GLN A 399 -1.46 -30.23 2.60
N GLU A 400 -2.77 -29.96 2.60
CA GLU A 400 -3.81 -30.91 2.96
C GLU A 400 -4.97 -30.82 1.96
N THR A 401 -5.60 -31.94 1.67
CA THR A 401 -6.84 -31.95 0.91
C THR A 401 -8.01 -32.19 1.85
N ILE A 402 -8.94 -31.25 1.90
CA ILE A 402 -10.18 -31.31 2.68
C ILE A 402 -11.32 -31.39 1.67
N ASP A 403 -11.99 -32.53 1.63
CA ASP A 403 -12.97 -32.87 0.59
C ASP A 403 -12.40 -32.66 -0.83
N LYS A 404 -12.76 -31.56 -1.49
CA LYS A 404 -12.28 -31.21 -2.85
C LYS A 404 -11.35 -30.00 -2.85
N THR A 405 -11.08 -29.41 -1.70
CA THR A 405 -10.27 -28.19 -1.56
C THR A 405 -8.84 -28.53 -1.19
N LYS A 406 -7.89 -28.02 -1.95
CA LYS A 406 -6.46 -28.07 -1.60
C LYS A 406 -6.12 -26.90 -0.68
N VAL A 407 -5.84 -27.16 0.59
CA VAL A 407 -5.41 -26.16 1.59
C VAL A 407 -3.90 -26.19 1.68
N LYS A 408 -3.28 -25.06 1.37
CA LYS A 408 -1.81 -24.89 1.38
C LYS A 408 -1.40 -24.11 2.61
N PHE A 409 -0.38 -24.59 3.31
CA PHE A 409 0.27 -23.89 4.42
C PHE A 409 1.56 -23.31 3.90
N ILE A 410 1.73 -22.02 3.99
CA ILE A 410 2.85 -21.31 3.37
C ILE A 410 3.44 -20.32 4.37
N PRO A 411 4.76 -20.37 4.65
CA PRO A 411 5.41 -19.33 5.45
C PRO A 411 5.19 -17.95 4.85
N LEU A 412 4.70 -17.02 5.68
CA LEU A 412 4.30 -15.68 5.22
C LEU A 412 5.48 -14.88 4.65
N CYS A 413 6.70 -15.17 5.08
CA CYS A 413 7.93 -14.55 4.58
C CYS A 413 8.30 -14.93 3.12
N TYR A 414 7.62 -15.93 2.53
CA TYR A 414 7.91 -16.34 1.14
C TYR A 414 7.37 -15.33 0.11
N PHE A 415 6.23 -14.68 0.40
CA PHE A 415 5.53 -13.77 -0.52
C PHE A 415 5.56 -12.27 -0.08
#